data_6609baf71e398eb34ede4458efd130e6
#
_entry.id   6609baf71e398eb34ede4458efd130e6
#
_cell.length_a   1.000
_cell.length_b   1.000
_cell.length_c   1.000
_cell.angle_alpha   90.00
_cell.angle_beta   90.00
_cell.angle_gamma   90.00
#
_symmetry.space_group_name_H-M   'P 1'
#
loop_
_entity.id
_entity.type
_entity.pdbx_description
1 polymer ?
#
loop_
_entity_poly.entity_id
_entity_poly.type
_entity_poly.pdbx_seq_one_letter_code
_entity_poly.pdbx_strand_id
1 'polypeptide(L)'
;DGSVFIDGEYLIRGVAGRILWSLVQRYEQTGQTEFTNKELRLDRSLELPGFRDNLDTRLVMLKRRLDERQSPVRMERTGRGRFRLQVTTSMRLESHD
;
A
#
# COMPACT_ATOMS: atom_id res chain seq x y z
N ASP A 1 -8.11 -10.08 -8.82
CA ASP A 1 -6.65 -9.99 -8.95
C ASP A 1 -6.03 -8.88 -8.11
N GLY A 2 -6.82 -8.19 -7.32
CA GLY A 2 -6.34 -7.12 -6.44
C GLY A 2 -5.92 -5.85 -7.18
N SER A 3 -6.48 -5.60 -8.36
CA SER A 3 -6.18 -4.38 -9.12
C SER A 3 -6.70 -3.15 -8.38
N VAL A 4 -5.87 -2.11 -8.30
CA VAL A 4 -6.20 -0.85 -7.65
C VAL A 4 -6.12 0.28 -8.67
N PHE A 5 -7.14 1.14 -8.64
CA PHE A 5 -7.26 2.29 -9.53
C PHE A 5 -7.32 3.57 -8.69
N ILE A 6 -6.66 4.62 -9.16
CA ILE A 6 -6.76 5.95 -8.56
C ILE A 6 -7.42 6.87 -9.58
N ASP A 7 -8.54 7.49 -9.20
CA ASP A 7 -9.31 8.40 -10.05
C ASP A 7 -9.58 7.80 -11.43
N GLY A 8 -9.90 6.50 -11.45
CA GLY A 8 -10.24 5.79 -12.66
C GLY A 8 -9.06 5.25 -13.46
N GLU A 9 -7.83 5.55 -13.06
CA GLU A 9 -6.63 5.07 -13.76
C GLU A 9 -5.98 3.92 -13.02
N TYR A 10 -5.62 2.89 -13.76
CA TYR A 10 -4.94 1.72 -13.20
C TYR A 10 -3.61 2.10 -12.57
N LEU A 11 -3.37 1.62 -11.37
CA LEU A 11 -2.13 1.89 -10.65
C LEU A 11 -1.28 0.63 -10.45
N ILE A 12 -1.84 -0.39 -9.81
CA ILE A 12 -1.09 -1.58 -9.41
C ILE A 12 -2.05 -2.74 -9.13
N ARG A 13 -1.53 -3.96 -9.13
CA ARG A 13 -2.34 -5.15 -8.85
C ARG A 13 -1.60 -6.16 -8.00
N GLY A 14 -2.27 -7.25 -7.68
CA GLY A 14 -1.70 -8.38 -6.95
C GLY A 14 -1.48 -8.06 -5.48
N VAL A 15 -0.47 -8.67 -4.90
CA VAL A 15 -0.18 -8.50 -3.47
C VAL A 15 0.09 -7.04 -3.13
N ALA A 16 0.86 -6.35 -3.96
CA ALA A 16 1.15 -4.93 -3.74
C ALA A 16 -0.13 -4.10 -3.78
N GLY A 17 -1.07 -4.43 -4.67
CA GLY A 17 -2.37 -3.76 -4.72
C GLY A 17 -3.17 -3.97 -3.44
N ARG A 18 -3.19 -5.20 -2.93
CA ARG A 18 -3.89 -5.49 -1.68
C ARG A 18 -3.28 -4.74 -0.51
N ILE A 19 -1.95 -4.65 -0.48
CA ILE A 19 -1.25 -3.89 0.57
C ILE A 19 -1.68 -2.42 0.51
N LEU A 20 -1.57 -1.80 -0.66
CA LEU A 20 -1.94 -0.40 -0.81
C LEU A 20 -3.39 -0.15 -0.40
N TRP A 21 -4.30 -0.99 -0.85
CA TRP A 21 -5.72 -0.89 -0.50
C TRP A 21 -5.92 -0.91 1.01
N SER A 22 -5.26 -1.84 1.70
CA SER A 22 -5.36 -1.96 3.16
C SER A 22 -4.83 -0.71 3.87
N LEU A 23 -3.69 -0.18 3.42
CA LEU A 23 -3.10 1.02 4.02
C LEU A 23 -4.04 2.22 3.89
N VAL A 24 -4.60 2.44 2.72
CA VAL A 24 -5.49 3.57 2.48
C VAL A 24 -6.79 3.40 3.25
N GLN A 25 -7.33 2.18 3.34
CA GLN A 25 -8.53 1.92 4.13
C GLN A 25 -8.30 2.25 5.61
N ARG A 26 -7.17 1.86 6.17
CA ARG A 26 -6.83 2.19 7.55
C ARG A 26 -6.69 3.69 7.74
N TYR A 27 -6.06 4.36 6.79
CA TYR A 27 -5.94 5.81 6.81
C TYR A 27 -7.32 6.49 6.83
N GLU A 28 -8.21 6.07 5.97
CA GLU A 28 -9.55 6.66 5.88
C GLU A 28 -10.42 6.37 7.10
N GLN A 29 -10.29 5.16 7.66
CA GLN A 29 -11.14 4.74 8.78
C GLN A 29 -10.64 5.25 10.12
N THR A 30 -9.33 5.32 10.32
CA THR A 30 -8.73 5.62 11.62
C THR A 30 -7.77 6.79 11.63
N GLY A 31 -7.38 7.31 10.47
CA GLY A 31 -6.37 8.35 10.37
C GLY A 31 -4.94 7.83 10.51
N GLN A 32 -4.75 6.51 10.52
CA GLN A 32 -3.42 5.93 10.70
C GLN A 32 -2.53 6.24 9.50
N THR A 33 -1.35 6.83 9.77
CA THR A 33 -0.37 7.16 8.73
C THR A 33 0.94 6.39 8.89
N GLU A 34 1.24 5.88 10.08
CA GLU A 34 2.48 5.17 10.31
C GLU A 34 2.22 3.68 10.43
N PHE A 35 3.04 2.90 9.73
CA PHE A 35 2.86 1.46 9.62
C PHE A 35 4.19 0.75 9.79
N THR A 36 4.12 -0.54 10.17
CA THR A 36 5.29 -1.39 10.28
C THR A 36 5.11 -2.64 9.41
N ASN A 37 6.23 -3.21 8.98
CA ASN A 37 6.19 -4.48 8.25
C ASN A 37 5.55 -5.58 9.08
N LYS A 38 5.78 -5.54 10.40
CA LYS A 38 5.21 -6.52 11.31
C LYS A 38 3.69 -6.51 11.28
N GLU A 39 3.09 -5.30 11.30
CA GLU A 39 1.63 -5.19 11.21
C GLU A 39 1.10 -5.83 9.94
N LEU A 40 1.78 -5.59 8.82
CA LEU A 40 1.34 -6.15 7.55
C LEU A 40 1.47 -7.67 7.52
N ARG A 41 2.56 -8.21 8.07
CA ARG A 41 2.75 -9.66 8.12
C ARG A 41 1.70 -10.36 8.98
N LEU A 42 1.22 -9.69 10.01
CA LEU A 42 0.21 -10.24 10.90
C LEU A 42 -1.22 -10.08 10.38
N ASP A 43 -1.41 -9.28 9.34
CA ASP A 43 -2.72 -9.02 8.78
C ASP A 43 -3.13 -10.13 7.82
N ARG A 44 -3.99 -11.02 8.30
CA ARG A 44 -4.45 -12.16 7.50
C ARG A 44 -5.28 -11.76 6.29
N SER A 45 -5.93 -10.61 6.34
CA SER A 45 -6.76 -10.14 5.22
C SER A 45 -5.93 -9.84 3.98
N LEU A 46 -4.63 -9.61 4.13
CA LEU A 46 -3.73 -9.35 3.00
C LEU A 46 -3.39 -10.61 2.21
N GLU A 47 -3.59 -11.78 2.80
CA GLU A 47 -3.27 -13.05 2.15
C GLU A 47 -1.85 -13.07 1.58
N LEU A 48 -0.89 -12.56 2.38
CA LEU A 48 0.50 -12.56 1.95
C LEU A 48 1.00 -13.98 1.73
N PRO A 49 1.78 -14.22 0.66
CA PRO A 49 2.43 -15.51 0.49
C PRO A 49 3.26 -15.84 1.73
N GLY A 50 3.49 -17.12 1.99
CA GLY A 50 4.09 -17.59 3.21
C GLY A 50 5.41 -16.93 3.62
N PHE A 51 6.08 -17.51 4.59
CA PHE A 51 7.24 -16.91 5.26
C PHE A 51 8.42 -16.56 4.32
N ARG A 52 8.42 -17.08 3.11
CA ARG A 52 9.47 -16.77 2.12
C ARG A 52 9.19 -15.50 1.32
N ASP A 53 8.03 -14.90 1.53
CA ASP A 53 7.71 -13.69 0.81
C ASP A 53 8.59 -12.54 1.28
N ASN A 54 9.12 -11.79 0.33
CA ASN A 54 9.95 -10.64 0.64
C ASN A 54 9.08 -9.37 0.67
N LEU A 55 8.49 -9.11 1.82
CA LEU A 55 7.62 -7.95 2.00
C LEU A 55 8.37 -6.64 1.74
N ASP A 56 9.64 -6.54 2.17
CA ASP A 56 10.42 -5.33 1.94
C ASP A 56 10.56 -5.02 0.45
N THR A 57 10.82 -6.03 -0.37
CA THR A 57 10.92 -5.84 -1.82
C THR A 57 9.58 -5.37 -2.39
N ARG A 58 8.48 -5.95 -1.94
CA ARG A 58 7.15 -5.54 -2.40
C ARG A 58 6.85 -4.09 -2.04
N LEU A 59 7.24 -3.67 -0.84
CA LEU A 59 7.03 -2.28 -0.40
C LEU A 59 7.91 -1.32 -1.20
N VAL A 60 9.15 -1.70 -1.50
CA VAL A 60 10.03 -0.88 -2.35
C VAL A 60 9.43 -0.71 -3.74
N MET A 61 8.91 -1.80 -4.32
CA MET A 61 8.30 -1.74 -5.64
C MET A 61 7.01 -0.91 -5.63
N LEU A 62 6.21 -1.04 -4.57
CA LEU A 62 5.00 -0.23 -4.42
C LEU A 62 5.35 1.25 -4.34
N LYS A 63 6.33 1.62 -3.51
CA LYS A 63 6.79 2.99 -3.40
C LYS A 63 7.23 3.53 -4.74
N ARG A 64 8.04 2.77 -5.46
CA ARG A 64 8.52 3.17 -6.80
C ARG A 64 7.34 3.43 -7.74
N ARG A 65 6.36 2.54 -7.73
CA ARG A 65 5.19 2.70 -8.61
C ARG A 65 4.42 3.97 -8.29
N LEU A 66 4.21 4.25 -7.00
CA LEU A 66 3.54 5.47 -6.58
C LEU A 66 4.31 6.71 -7.04
N ASP A 67 5.63 6.69 -6.90
CA ASP A 67 6.47 7.81 -7.32
C ASP A 67 6.44 8.00 -8.85
N GLU A 68 6.56 6.90 -9.59
CA GLU A 68 6.53 6.94 -11.06
C GLU A 68 5.22 7.53 -11.60
N ARG A 69 4.11 7.20 -10.96
CA ARG A 69 2.79 7.66 -11.38
C ARG A 69 2.44 9.02 -10.78
N GLN A 70 3.34 9.61 -10.01
CA GLN A 70 3.10 10.88 -9.32
C GLN A 70 1.78 10.84 -8.55
N SER A 71 1.55 9.74 -7.87
CA SER A 71 0.33 9.47 -7.13
C SER A 71 0.12 10.48 -6.00
N PRO A 72 -1.14 10.85 -5.68
CA PRO A 72 -1.41 11.64 -4.47
C PRO A 72 -1.13 10.86 -3.20
N VAL A 73 -1.00 9.55 -3.28
CA VAL A 73 -0.56 8.73 -2.15
C VAL A 73 0.91 8.42 -2.32
N ARG A 74 1.68 8.67 -1.29
CA ARG A 74 3.12 8.39 -1.28
C ARG A 74 3.48 7.61 -0.03
N MET A 75 4.61 6.92 -0.10
CA MET A 75 5.17 6.19 1.02
C MET A 75 6.56 6.73 1.32
N GLU A 76 6.85 6.92 2.60
CA GLU A 76 8.16 7.36 3.06
C GLU A 76 8.69 6.40 4.10
N ARG A 77 9.86 5.84 3.88
CA ARG A 77 10.50 4.98 4.87
C ARG A 77 10.99 5.83 6.03
N THR A 78 10.53 5.51 7.24
CA THR A 78 10.87 6.29 8.44
C THR A 78 11.87 5.58 9.34
N GLY A 79 12.15 4.31 9.05
CA GLY A 79 13.09 3.52 9.82
C GLY A 79 13.09 2.09 9.29
N ARG A 80 13.86 1.22 9.93
CA ARG A 80 13.93 -0.18 9.53
C ARG A 80 12.58 -0.85 9.79
N GLY A 81 11.98 -1.36 8.72
CA GLY A 81 10.67 -2.00 8.80
C GLY A 81 9.53 -1.04 9.16
N ARG A 82 9.74 0.25 8.97
CA ARG A 82 8.74 1.28 9.27
C ARG A 82 8.59 2.24 8.11
N PHE A 83 7.35 2.68 7.88
CA PHE A 83 7.10 3.64 6.81
C PHE A 83 5.86 4.48 7.14
N ARG A 84 5.76 5.60 6.46
CA ARG A 84 4.64 6.53 6.61
C ARG A 84 3.90 6.66 5.30
N LEU A 85 2.57 6.69 5.38
CA LEU A 85 1.72 6.99 4.24
C LEU A 85 1.46 8.49 4.22
N GLN A 86 1.64 9.12 3.06
CA GLN A 86 1.36 10.54 2.86
C GLN A 86 0.28 10.66 1.80
N VAL A 87 -0.79 11.39 2.13
CA VAL A 87 -1.89 11.65 1.19
C VAL A 87 -1.95 13.15 1.00
N THR A 88 -1.62 13.61 -0.21
CA THR A 88 -1.45 15.04 -0.46
C THR A 88 -2.73 15.73 -0.94
N THR A 89 -3.63 14.98 -1.57
CA THR A 89 -4.90 15.52 -2.06
C THR A 89 -5.99 14.47 -1.91
N SER A 90 -7.23 14.92 -1.97
CA SER A 90 -8.38 14.01 -2.03
C SER A 90 -8.25 13.13 -3.27
N MET A 91 -8.58 11.87 -3.12
CA MET A 91 -8.52 10.93 -4.23
C MET A 91 -9.61 9.90 -4.08
N ARG A 92 -9.92 9.23 -5.20
CA ARG A 92 -10.82 8.10 -5.21
C ARG A 92 -10.02 6.86 -5.52
N LEU A 93 -9.94 5.95 -4.56
CA LEU A 93 -9.27 4.68 -4.71
C LEU A 93 -10.31 3.58 -4.90
N GLU A 94 -10.12 2.74 -5.91
CA GLU A 94 -11.01 1.62 -6.19
C GLU A 94 -10.20 0.34 -6.29
N SER A 95 -10.77 -0.75 -5.78
CA SER A 95 -10.17 -2.07 -5.87
C SER A 95 -11.08 -2.99 -6.68
N HIS A 96 -10.49 -3.74 -7.59
CA HIS A 96 -11.17 -4.74 -8.40
C HIS A 96 -10.53 -6.10 -8.20
N ASP A 97 -11.30 -7.04 -7.74
CA ASP A 97 -10.83 -8.41 -7.53
C ASP A 97 -11.18 -9.31 -8.70
#